data_bf4dd21db417149c57958440d02587ab
#
_entry.id   bf4dd21db417149c57958440d02587ab
#
_cell.length_a   1.000
_cell.length_b   1.000
_cell.length_c   1.000
_cell.angle_alpha   90.00
_cell.angle_beta   90.00
_cell.angle_gamma   90.00
#
_symmetry.space_group_name_H-M   'P 1'
#
loop_
_entity.id
_entity.type
_entity.pdbx_description
1 polymer ?
#
loop_
_entity_poly.entity_id
_entity_poly.type
_entity_poly.pdbx_seq_one_letter_code
_entity_poly.pdbx_strand_id
1 'polypeptide(L)'
;KYLGITPIKERYVVDRNVVSTAGVTGGIDGALILASLVSSLEIAQQIQLYMEYDPEPPFDSGYPTKASKPVLETVTNNAKSITDKREEACKNYAKLRGFSL
;
A
#
# COMPACT_ATOMS: atom_id res chain seq x y z
N LYS A 1 4.19 -11.02 -8.90
CA LYS A 1 4.49 -12.25 -9.65
C LYS A 1 3.60 -12.36 -10.91
N TYR A 2 2.26 -12.48 -10.77
CA TYR A 2 1.34 -12.75 -11.88
C TYR A 2 1.12 -11.57 -12.85
N LEU A 3 1.47 -10.37 -12.47
CA LEU A 3 1.23 -9.14 -13.24
C LEU A 3 2.51 -8.52 -13.80
N GLY A 4 3.64 -9.23 -13.78
CA GLY A 4 4.93 -8.71 -14.23
C GLY A 4 5.46 -7.55 -13.38
N ILE A 5 4.97 -7.42 -12.15
CA ILE A 5 5.36 -6.35 -11.21
C ILE A 5 6.37 -6.92 -10.20
N THR A 6 7.40 -6.15 -9.89
CA THR A 6 8.31 -6.42 -8.78
C THR A 6 7.73 -5.80 -7.50
N PRO A 7 7.28 -6.61 -6.51
CA PRO A 7 6.77 -6.08 -5.26
C PRO A 7 7.93 -5.54 -4.42
N ILE A 8 7.78 -4.32 -3.89
CA ILE A 8 8.71 -3.68 -2.98
C ILE A 8 8.01 -3.46 -1.65
N LYS A 9 8.66 -3.82 -0.53
CA LYS A 9 8.10 -3.65 0.82
C LYS A 9 8.40 -2.26 1.36
N GLU A 10 7.83 -1.26 0.71
CA GLU A 10 7.96 0.13 1.09
C GLU A 10 6.58 0.74 1.36
N ARG A 11 6.57 1.84 2.10
CA ARG A 11 5.37 2.56 2.46
C ARG A 11 4.69 3.19 1.23
N TYR A 12 5.49 3.73 0.33
CA TYR A 12 5.10 4.14 -1.01
C TYR A 12 6.26 3.92 -1.98
N VAL A 13 5.94 3.78 -3.25
CA VAL A 13 6.90 3.64 -4.35
C VAL A 13 6.48 4.56 -5.49
N VAL A 14 7.40 5.34 -5.99
CA VAL A 14 7.23 6.13 -7.22
C VAL A 14 8.02 5.46 -8.32
N ASP A 15 7.33 4.98 -9.34
CA ASP A 15 7.94 4.41 -10.55
C ASP A 15 7.39 5.13 -11.77
N ARG A 16 8.21 6.01 -12.34
CA ARG A 16 7.85 6.84 -13.50
C ARG A 16 6.59 7.67 -13.23
N ASN A 17 5.46 7.33 -13.85
CA ASN A 17 4.16 8.01 -13.71
C ASN A 17 3.17 7.25 -12.81
N VAL A 18 3.66 6.29 -12.03
CA VAL A 18 2.85 5.49 -11.11
C VAL A 18 3.32 5.72 -9.68
N VAL A 19 2.38 6.03 -8.80
CA VAL A 19 2.59 6.06 -7.34
C VAL A 19 1.81 4.91 -6.73
N SER A 20 2.51 4.00 -6.06
CA SER A 20 1.92 2.86 -5.35
C SER A 20 2.11 3.03 -3.86
N THR A 21 1.12 2.63 -3.06
CA THR A 21 1.14 2.81 -1.60
C THR A 21 0.70 1.54 -0.88
N ALA A 22 1.14 1.38 0.36
CA ALA A 22 0.80 0.26 1.22
C ALA A 22 -0.10 0.72 2.37
N GLY A 23 -1.33 0.19 2.42
CA GLY A 23 -2.28 0.47 3.50
C GLY A 23 -2.85 1.90 3.49
N VAL A 24 -3.70 2.19 4.47
CA VAL A 24 -4.45 3.47 4.55
C VAL A 24 -3.52 4.65 4.82
N THR A 25 -2.68 4.57 5.84
CA THR A 25 -1.74 5.65 6.19
C THR A 25 -0.71 5.88 5.09
N GLY A 26 -0.17 4.80 4.51
CA GLY A 26 0.70 4.88 3.34
C GLY A 26 0.02 5.51 2.13
N GLY A 27 -1.31 5.33 1.98
CA GLY A 27 -2.12 5.98 0.95
C GLY A 27 -2.19 7.50 1.14
N ILE A 28 -2.36 7.98 2.37
CA ILE A 28 -2.34 9.41 2.66
C ILE A 28 -0.94 10.00 2.41
N ASP A 29 0.11 9.33 2.90
CA ASP A 29 1.49 9.74 2.65
C ASP A 29 1.79 9.83 1.15
N GLY A 30 1.39 8.80 0.38
CA GLY A 30 1.57 8.77 -1.07
C GLY A 30 0.77 9.84 -1.80
N ALA A 31 -0.41 10.21 -1.32
CA ALA A 31 -1.18 11.32 -1.86
C ALA A 31 -0.47 12.67 -1.65
N LEU A 32 0.16 12.89 -0.50
CA LEU A 32 0.97 14.07 -0.23
C LEU A 32 2.23 14.10 -1.12
N ILE A 33 2.89 12.96 -1.32
CA ILE A 33 4.00 12.83 -2.28
C ILE A 33 3.52 13.16 -3.70
N LEU A 34 2.38 12.60 -4.13
CA LEU A 34 1.81 12.92 -5.44
C LEU A 34 1.51 14.42 -5.59
N ALA A 35 0.91 15.05 -4.57
CA ALA A 35 0.66 16.49 -4.55
C ALA A 35 1.96 17.29 -4.73
N SER A 36 3.05 16.89 -4.08
CA SER A 36 4.35 17.54 -4.25
C SER A 36 4.94 17.40 -5.64
N LEU A 37 4.70 16.25 -6.31
CA LEU A 37 5.20 15.98 -7.66
C LEU A 37 4.43 16.73 -8.74
N VAL A 38 3.11 16.90 -8.56
CA VAL A 38 2.26 17.58 -9.57
C VAL A 38 2.12 19.08 -9.33
N SER A 39 2.52 19.57 -8.18
CA SER A 39 2.44 21.00 -7.80
C SER A 39 3.78 21.47 -7.22
N SER A 40 3.92 21.47 -5.90
CA SER A 40 5.17 21.80 -5.22
C SER A 40 5.19 21.19 -3.82
N LEU A 41 6.39 21.09 -3.25
CA LEU A 41 6.58 20.66 -1.86
C LEU A 41 5.82 21.58 -0.89
N GLU A 42 5.87 22.89 -1.12
CA GLU A 42 5.19 23.86 -0.26
C GLU A 42 3.67 23.65 -0.25
N ILE A 43 3.06 23.42 -1.41
CA ILE A 43 1.63 23.12 -1.51
C ILE A 43 1.29 21.82 -0.80
N ALA A 44 2.09 20.78 -0.97
CA ALA A 44 1.87 19.52 -0.25
C ALA A 44 1.95 19.70 1.28
N GLN A 45 2.89 20.50 1.78
CA GLN A 45 3.00 20.83 3.21
C GLN A 45 1.82 21.66 3.71
N GLN A 46 1.30 22.61 2.90
CA GLN A 46 0.08 23.35 3.24
C GLN A 46 -1.13 22.43 3.33
N ILE A 47 -1.26 21.46 2.41
CA ILE A 47 -2.32 20.44 2.45
C ILE A 47 -2.18 19.60 3.72
N GLN A 48 -0.99 19.13 4.04
CA GLN A 48 -0.74 18.33 5.25
C GLN A 48 -1.14 19.10 6.51
N LEU A 49 -0.74 20.36 6.63
CA LEU A 49 -1.10 21.23 7.75
C LEU A 49 -2.61 21.50 7.83
N TYR A 50 -3.24 21.78 6.68
CA TYR A 50 -4.68 22.03 6.62
C TYR A 50 -5.51 20.82 7.06
N MET A 51 -5.02 19.60 6.77
CA MET A 51 -5.65 18.35 7.18
C MET A 51 -5.33 17.96 8.63
N GLU A 52 -4.46 18.70 9.31
CA GLU A 52 -3.89 18.28 10.62
C GLU A 52 -3.37 16.84 10.58
N TYR A 53 -2.74 16.45 9.45
CA TYR A 53 -2.22 15.09 9.29
C TYR A 53 -0.87 14.95 9.98
N ASP A 54 -0.94 14.61 11.26
CA ASP A 54 0.20 14.32 12.15
C ASP A 54 -0.07 12.98 12.87
N PRO A 55 0.12 11.83 12.21
CA PRO A 55 -0.33 10.53 12.71
C PRO A 55 0.45 10.07 13.93
N GLU A 56 -0.27 9.85 15.02
CA GLU A 56 0.23 9.31 16.28
C GLU A 56 -0.61 8.09 16.70
N PRO A 57 -0.36 6.91 16.09
CA PRO A 57 -1.17 5.72 16.34
C PRO A 57 -0.99 5.26 17.81
N PRO A 58 -2.09 4.88 18.50
CA PRO A 58 -2.05 4.49 19.92
C PRO A 58 -1.37 3.14 20.16
N PHE A 59 -1.15 2.34 19.12
CA PHE A 59 -0.52 1.02 19.20
C PHE A 59 0.56 0.87 18.13
N ASP A 60 1.65 0.17 18.46
CA ASP A 60 2.71 -0.14 17.50
C ASP A 60 2.48 -1.52 16.84
N SER A 61 1.31 -1.73 16.26
CA SER A 61 0.90 -2.96 15.58
C SER A 61 0.48 -2.74 14.12
N GLY A 62 0.78 -1.58 13.57
CA GLY A 62 0.37 -1.18 12.22
C GLY A 62 1.16 -1.83 11.09
N TYR A 63 2.14 -2.67 11.38
CA TYR A 63 2.94 -3.36 10.38
C TYR A 63 3.20 -4.82 10.80
N PRO A 64 3.25 -5.79 9.85
CA PRO A 64 3.39 -7.22 10.19
C PRO A 64 4.60 -7.57 11.07
N THR A 65 5.73 -6.86 10.92
CA THR A 65 6.93 -7.09 11.73
C THR A 65 6.87 -6.48 13.13
N LYS A 66 5.90 -5.60 13.38
CA LYS A 66 5.68 -4.94 14.67
C LYS A 66 4.57 -5.60 15.47
N ALA A 67 3.59 -6.19 14.77
CA ALA A 67 2.48 -6.88 15.41
C ALA A 67 2.94 -8.14 16.15
N SER A 68 2.30 -8.44 17.29
CA SER A 68 2.52 -9.70 17.99
C SER A 68 2.04 -10.90 17.16
N LYS A 69 2.65 -12.06 17.36
CA LYS A 69 2.27 -13.29 16.64
C LYS A 69 0.76 -13.59 16.67
N PRO A 70 0.08 -13.57 17.81
CA PRO A 70 -1.36 -13.88 17.85
C PRO A 70 -2.20 -12.89 17.03
N VAL A 71 -1.85 -11.61 17.06
CA VAL A 71 -2.55 -10.57 16.28
C VAL A 71 -2.33 -10.81 14.78
N LEU A 72 -1.09 -11.04 14.37
CA LEU A 72 -0.75 -11.30 12.97
C LEU A 72 -1.45 -12.56 12.45
N GLU A 73 -1.42 -13.66 13.19
CA GLU A 73 -2.07 -14.93 12.82
C GLU A 73 -3.58 -14.74 12.66
N THR A 74 -4.23 -14.07 13.61
CA THR A 74 -5.68 -13.81 13.55
C THR A 74 -6.04 -12.99 12.31
N VAL A 75 -5.33 -11.90 12.06
CA VAL A 75 -5.58 -11.05 10.89
C VAL A 75 -5.33 -11.80 9.57
N THR A 76 -4.24 -12.58 9.51
CA THR A 76 -3.90 -13.37 8.32
C THR A 76 -4.99 -14.43 8.04
N ASN A 77 -5.45 -15.14 9.06
CA ASN A 77 -6.48 -16.16 8.92
C ASN A 77 -7.82 -15.53 8.48
N ASN A 78 -8.21 -14.42 9.06
CA ASN A 78 -9.44 -13.71 8.70
C ASN A 78 -9.38 -13.18 7.24
N ALA A 79 -8.20 -12.79 6.76
CA ALA A 79 -8.00 -12.31 5.42
C ALA A 79 -7.82 -13.42 4.37
N LYS A 80 -7.65 -14.69 4.79
CA LYS A 80 -7.29 -15.79 3.88
C LYS A 80 -8.23 -15.94 2.69
N SER A 81 -9.53 -15.98 2.92
CA SER A 81 -10.53 -16.16 1.86
C SER A 81 -10.46 -15.07 0.79
N ILE A 82 -10.30 -13.80 1.21
CA ILE A 82 -10.20 -12.69 0.26
C ILE A 82 -8.85 -12.70 -0.47
N THR A 83 -7.79 -13.12 0.21
CA THR A 83 -6.45 -13.26 -0.39
C THR A 83 -6.44 -14.35 -1.46
N ASP A 84 -7.04 -15.51 -1.18
CA ASP A 84 -7.15 -16.61 -2.13
C ASP A 84 -7.94 -16.17 -3.40
N LYS A 85 -9.07 -15.48 -3.23
CA LYS A 85 -9.85 -14.92 -4.35
C LYS A 85 -9.08 -13.90 -5.18
N ARG A 86 -8.30 -13.03 -4.53
CA ARG A 86 -7.42 -12.05 -5.22
C ARG A 86 -6.33 -12.76 -6.01
N GLU A 87 -5.73 -13.79 -5.47
CA GLU A 87 -4.71 -14.58 -6.16
C GLU A 87 -5.31 -15.27 -7.40
N GLU A 88 -6.48 -15.88 -7.28
CA GLU A 88 -7.20 -16.48 -8.41
C GLU A 88 -7.51 -15.46 -9.51
N ALA A 89 -8.03 -14.29 -9.13
CA ALA A 89 -8.28 -13.21 -10.08
C ALA A 89 -7.01 -12.76 -10.81
N CYS A 90 -5.89 -12.62 -10.08
CA CYS A 90 -4.60 -12.28 -10.69
C CYS A 90 -4.09 -13.36 -11.64
N LYS A 91 -4.24 -14.64 -11.30
CA LYS A 91 -3.88 -15.76 -12.18
C LYS A 91 -4.70 -15.76 -13.46
N ASN A 92 -6.01 -15.55 -13.34
CA ASN A 92 -6.92 -15.50 -14.49
C ASN A 92 -6.58 -14.33 -15.42
N TYR A 93 -6.32 -13.14 -14.85
CA TYR A 93 -5.88 -11.99 -15.62
C TYR A 93 -4.54 -12.23 -16.33
N ALA A 94 -3.58 -12.83 -15.63
CA ALA A 94 -2.27 -13.16 -16.22
C ALA A 94 -2.40 -14.10 -17.43
N LYS A 95 -3.26 -15.12 -17.33
CA LYS A 95 -3.55 -16.02 -18.46
C LYS A 95 -4.16 -15.28 -19.65
N LEU A 96 -5.15 -14.42 -19.39
CA LEU A 96 -5.81 -13.63 -20.45
C LEU A 96 -4.83 -12.71 -21.20
N ARG A 97 -3.80 -12.23 -20.50
CA ARG A 97 -2.79 -11.31 -21.07
C ARG A 97 -1.54 -12.02 -21.58
N GLY A 98 -1.45 -13.34 -21.46
CA GLY A 98 -0.28 -14.10 -21.91
C GLY A 98 0.97 -13.88 -21.05
N PHE A 99 0.81 -13.46 -19.78
CA PHE A 99 1.93 -13.39 -18.85
C PHE A 99 2.34 -14.80 -18.41
N SER A 100 3.66 -15.05 -18.33
CA SER A 100 4.18 -16.29 -17.75
C SER A 100 3.85 -16.36 -16.26
N LEU A 101 3.28 -17.47 -15.83
CA LEU A 101 2.91 -17.72 -14.43
C LEU A 101 4.07 -18.29 -13.61
#